data_78ba30e92b1fd9fa55ac9e2a6b85bf71
#
_entry.id   78ba30e92b1fd9fa55ac9e2a6b85bf71
#
_cell.length_a   1.000
_cell.length_b   1.000
_cell.length_c   1.000
_cell.angle_alpha   90.00
_cell.angle_beta   90.00
_cell.angle_gamma   90.00
#
_symmetry.space_group_name_H-M   'P 1'
#
loop_
_entity.id
_entity.type
_entity.pdbx_description
1 polymer ?
#
loop_
_entity_poly.entity_id
_entity_poly.type
_entity_poly.pdbx_seq_one_letter_code
_entity_poly.pdbx_strand_id
1 'polypeptide(L)'
;MVIDDGWQRLHNGQVLELGGYNGGPWDACSGKFSSMAETARKIKELNVRPGIWYRPLITMESFDDAMYIKRDGGLKVIDPSVDFVINKVKEDVSRIREWGFELIKHDFTTYDLFGKWGFQMAPYIAEGDWSFADRTRTSAEIVKALYAAIKEAAGDMLIIGCNTVSHLCAGLAHMQRTGDDTSGIDFNRTLKNGVNTLAFRGAQHEKFYAVDADCVGITDKIPWKQNDEWLRLIAQSGTALFVSIDENAYNSEIKAALTKAFDIAAKGTQGLSPIGACTEVTPNIWADAQGNKVQFNWN
;
A
#
# COMPACT_ATOMS: atom_id res chain seq x y z
N MET A 1 -1.17 13.11 -3.23
CA MET A 1 -2.20 12.80 -2.19
C MET A 1 -2.87 11.49 -2.60
N VAL A 2 -3.04 10.54 -1.68
CA VAL A 2 -3.71 9.26 -1.96
C VAL A 2 -5.05 9.23 -1.25
N ILE A 3 -6.12 8.96 -2.00
CA ILE A 3 -7.44 8.65 -1.44
C ILE A 3 -7.41 7.14 -1.13
N ASP A 4 -7.43 6.80 0.14
CA ASP A 4 -7.41 5.39 0.60
C ASP A 4 -8.80 4.76 0.56
N ASP A 5 -8.96 3.54 1.08
CA ASP A 5 -10.22 2.78 1.10
C ASP A 5 -11.43 3.61 1.59
N GLY A 6 -12.60 3.29 1.07
CA GLY A 6 -13.87 3.95 1.40
C GLY A 6 -14.32 5.04 0.41
N TRP A 7 -13.63 5.20 -0.71
CA TRP A 7 -14.04 6.10 -1.79
C TRP A 7 -15.09 5.49 -2.72
N GLN A 8 -15.03 4.17 -2.91
CA GLN A 8 -15.86 3.41 -3.84
C GLN A 8 -17.33 3.35 -3.38
N ARG A 9 -18.23 3.17 -4.34
CA ARG A 9 -19.63 2.99 -4.00
C ARG A 9 -19.87 1.65 -3.29
N LEU A 10 -20.78 1.68 -2.33
CA LEU A 10 -21.28 0.48 -1.69
C LEU A 10 -22.43 -0.09 -2.52
N HIS A 11 -22.41 -1.37 -2.81
CA HIS A 11 -23.52 -2.04 -3.48
C HIS A 11 -24.78 -1.95 -2.61
N ASN A 12 -25.88 -1.44 -3.17
CA ASN A 12 -27.17 -1.25 -2.48
C ASN A 12 -27.13 -0.40 -1.19
N GLY A 13 -26.09 0.40 -0.98
CA GLY A 13 -25.97 1.23 0.23
C GLY A 13 -25.75 0.44 1.52
N GLN A 14 -25.51 -0.84 1.45
CA GLN A 14 -25.24 -1.67 2.63
C GLN A 14 -23.80 -1.50 3.09
N VAL A 15 -23.65 -0.99 4.29
CA VAL A 15 -22.40 -1.12 5.06
C VAL A 15 -22.41 -2.56 5.60
N LEU A 16 -21.49 -3.40 5.14
CA LEU A 16 -21.35 -4.75 5.72
C LEU A 16 -20.85 -4.63 7.16
N GLU A 17 -21.43 -5.40 8.06
CA GLU A 17 -21.24 -5.36 9.52
C GLU A 17 -19.79 -5.63 10.01
N LEU A 18 -18.87 -5.96 9.14
CA LEU A 18 -17.47 -6.29 9.43
C LEU A 18 -16.48 -5.16 9.08
N GLY A 19 -16.77 -3.92 9.47
CA GLY A 19 -15.80 -2.83 9.31
C GLY A 19 -15.77 -2.19 7.92
N GLY A 20 -16.81 -2.36 7.12
CA GLY A 20 -16.92 -1.80 5.79
C GLY A 20 -16.49 -2.78 4.69
N TYR A 21 -17.20 -2.75 3.56
CA TYR A 21 -16.84 -3.52 2.38
C TYR A 21 -15.80 -2.73 1.57
N ASN A 22 -14.61 -3.27 1.47
CA ASN A 22 -13.47 -2.65 0.80
C ASN A 22 -13.15 -3.27 -0.58
N GLY A 23 -14.16 -3.57 -1.38
CA GLY A 23 -14.05 -4.10 -2.73
C GLY A 23 -14.87 -3.30 -3.74
N GLY A 24 -14.84 -3.74 -5.02
CA GLY A 24 -15.62 -3.14 -6.11
C GLY A 24 -17.14 -3.35 -5.99
N PRO A 25 -17.92 -2.76 -6.89
CA PRO A 25 -17.49 -2.27 -8.20
C PRO A 25 -16.71 -0.95 -8.12
N TRP A 26 -15.80 -0.78 -9.07
CA TRP A 26 -14.86 0.36 -9.14
C TRP A 26 -15.33 1.41 -10.18
N ASP A 27 -16.62 1.48 -10.45
CA ASP A 27 -17.24 2.26 -11.51
C ASP A 27 -17.76 3.62 -11.04
N ALA A 28 -17.90 3.82 -9.73
CA ALA A 28 -18.43 5.05 -9.15
C ALA A 28 -17.91 5.24 -7.72
N CYS A 29 -18.04 6.46 -7.20
CA CYS A 29 -17.69 6.81 -5.82
C CYS A 29 -18.87 6.71 -4.86
N SER A 30 -18.56 6.70 -3.57
CA SER A 30 -19.52 6.85 -2.48
C SER A 30 -20.10 8.27 -2.43
N GLY A 31 -21.18 8.45 -1.68
CA GLY A 31 -21.80 9.77 -1.48
C GLY A 31 -20.91 10.82 -0.79
N LYS A 32 -19.68 10.44 -0.37
CA LYS A 32 -18.68 11.38 0.16
C LYS A 32 -18.04 12.27 -0.91
N PHE A 33 -18.13 11.86 -2.17
CA PHE A 33 -17.49 12.54 -3.31
C PHE A 33 -18.55 12.87 -4.38
N SER A 34 -18.39 13.99 -5.06
CA SER A 34 -19.23 14.32 -6.23
C SER A 34 -18.94 13.42 -7.42
N SER A 35 -17.66 13.21 -7.71
CA SER A 35 -17.14 12.21 -8.63
C SER A 35 -15.63 12.05 -8.41
N MET A 36 -15.06 10.93 -8.82
CA MET A 36 -13.62 10.71 -8.70
C MET A 36 -12.83 11.56 -9.69
N ALA A 37 -13.35 11.82 -10.88
CA ALA A 37 -12.72 12.72 -11.84
C ALA A 37 -12.63 14.16 -11.29
N GLU A 38 -13.70 14.66 -10.69
CA GLU A 38 -13.71 15.99 -10.05
C GLU A 38 -12.74 16.05 -8.86
N THR A 39 -12.67 14.97 -8.08
CA THR A 39 -11.75 14.86 -6.95
C THR A 39 -10.28 14.89 -7.43
N ALA A 40 -9.95 14.12 -8.46
CA ALA A 40 -8.62 14.14 -9.06
C ALA A 40 -8.25 15.53 -9.60
N ARG A 41 -9.17 16.20 -10.27
CA ARG A 41 -9.00 17.57 -10.76
C ARG A 41 -8.70 18.56 -9.63
N LYS A 42 -9.47 18.53 -8.54
CA LYS A 42 -9.27 19.40 -7.36
C LYS A 42 -7.91 19.17 -6.69
N ILE A 43 -7.46 17.92 -6.60
CA ILE A 43 -6.13 17.61 -6.06
C ILE A 43 -5.03 18.21 -6.95
N LYS A 44 -5.18 18.13 -8.28
CA LYS A 44 -4.23 18.72 -9.23
C LYS A 44 -4.18 20.25 -9.13
N GLU A 45 -5.27 20.91 -8.83
CA GLU A 45 -5.34 22.37 -8.62
C GLU A 45 -4.50 22.83 -7.42
N LEU A 46 -4.22 21.91 -6.48
CA LEU A 46 -3.30 22.14 -5.37
C LEU A 46 -1.82 21.85 -5.72
N ASN A 47 -1.51 21.64 -6.99
CA ASN A 47 -0.20 21.20 -7.48
C ASN A 47 0.29 19.87 -6.85
N VAL A 48 -0.65 18.97 -6.55
CA VAL A 48 -0.39 17.65 -5.97
C VAL A 48 -0.89 16.57 -6.94
N ARG A 49 -0.11 15.52 -7.11
CA ARG A 49 -0.53 14.36 -7.92
C ARG A 49 -1.61 13.56 -7.19
N PRO A 50 -2.76 13.29 -7.81
CA PRO A 50 -3.82 12.48 -7.22
C PRO A 50 -3.48 11.00 -7.29
N GLY A 51 -3.66 10.31 -6.16
CA GLY A 51 -3.54 8.87 -6.05
C GLY A 51 -4.82 8.26 -5.48
N ILE A 52 -5.02 6.97 -5.72
CA ILE A 52 -6.22 6.26 -5.29
C ILE A 52 -5.90 4.82 -4.92
N TRP A 53 -6.58 4.30 -3.90
CA TRP A 53 -6.52 2.92 -3.46
C TRP A 53 -7.41 2.01 -4.33
N TYR A 54 -6.97 0.77 -4.55
CA TYR A 54 -7.65 -0.22 -5.38
C TYR A 54 -7.40 -1.64 -4.89
N ARG A 55 -8.45 -2.46 -4.78
CA ARG A 55 -8.40 -3.88 -4.46
C ARG A 55 -8.93 -4.70 -5.65
N PRO A 56 -8.07 -5.36 -6.43
CA PRO A 56 -8.43 -5.87 -7.75
C PRO A 56 -9.36 -7.09 -7.75
N LEU A 57 -9.31 -7.93 -6.71
CA LEU A 57 -9.90 -9.27 -6.79
C LEU A 57 -11.21 -9.46 -6.02
N ILE A 58 -11.69 -8.42 -5.36
CA ILE A 58 -12.97 -8.47 -4.63
C ILE A 58 -13.97 -7.46 -5.22
N THR A 59 -15.15 -7.95 -5.57
CA THR A 59 -16.24 -7.12 -6.07
C THR A 59 -17.61 -7.69 -5.67
N MET A 60 -18.60 -6.80 -5.52
CA MET A 60 -20.01 -7.17 -5.33
C MET A 60 -20.73 -7.43 -6.65
N GLU A 61 -20.08 -7.23 -7.79
CA GLU A 61 -20.61 -7.63 -9.08
C GLU A 61 -20.80 -9.15 -9.11
N SER A 62 -21.88 -9.60 -9.72
CA SER A 62 -22.17 -11.02 -9.88
C SER A 62 -21.66 -11.51 -11.23
N PHE A 63 -20.81 -12.51 -11.19
CA PHE A 63 -20.30 -13.20 -12.37
C PHE A 63 -20.69 -14.68 -12.32
N ASP A 64 -20.46 -15.38 -13.43
CA ASP A 64 -20.54 -16.84 -13.48
C ASP A 64 -19.56 -17.46 -12.46
N ASP A 65 -19.94 -18.58 -11.84
CA ASP A 65 -19.12 -19.27 -10.84
C ASP A 65 -17.73 -19.67 -11.37
N ALA A 66 -17.60 -19.85 -12.70
CA ALA A 66 -16.32 -20.11 -13.35
C ALA A 66 -15.32 -18.93 -13.26
N MET A 67 -15.79 -17.72 -12.92
CA MET A 67 -14.95 -16.52 -12.77
C MET A 67 -14.33 -16.40 -11.37
N TYR A 68 -14.69 -17.30 -10.46
CA TYR A 68 -14.20 -17.24 -9.08
C TYR A 68 -13.21 -18.37 -8.78
N ILE A 69 -12.26 -18.08 -7.90
CA ILE A 69 -11.37 -19.12 -7.34
C ILE A 69 -12.25 -20.17 -6.65
N LYS A 70 -12.02 -21.43 -7.00
CA LYS A 70 -12.68 -22.55 -6.33
C LYS A 70 -12.11 -22.69 -4.92
N ARG A 71 -12.95 -22.39 -3.93
CA ARG A 71 -12.58 -22.40 -2.52
C ARG A 71 -13.83 -22.73 -1.68
N ASP A 72 -13.67 -23.58 -0.68
CA ASP A 72 -14.73 -23.87 0.27
C ASP A 72 -14.87 -22.74 1.29
N GLY A 73 -15.96 -22.00 1.19
CA GLY A 73 -16.28 -20.88 2.10
C GLY A 73 -15.42 -19.62 1.91
N GLY A 74 -15.70 -18.61 2.71
CA GLY A 74 -14.98 -17.33 2.69
C GLY A 74 -15.46 -16.33 1.62
N LEU A 75 -14.65 -15.31 1.37
CA LEU A 75 -14.93 -14.29 0.37
C LEU A 75 -14.87 -14.86 -1.05
N LYS A 76 -15.80 -14.46 -1.90
CA LYS A 76 -15.73 -14.74 -3.32
C LYS A 76 -14.64 -13.90 -3.97
N VAL A 77 -13.56 -14.53 -4.36
CA VAL A 77 -12.39 -13.92 -5.00
C VAL A 77 -12.44 -14.22 -6.49
N ILE A 78 -12.42 -13.20 -7.33
CA ILE A 78 -12.37 -13.40 -8.78
C ILE A 78 -11.00 -13.97 -9.19
N ASP A 79 -11.00 -14.93 -10.11
CA ASP A 79 -9.81 -15.73 -10.46
C ASP A 79 -8.94 -15.03 -11.52
N PRO A 80 -7.75 -14.52 -11.15
CA PRO A 80 -6.87 -13.85 -12.11
C PRO A 80 -6.24 -14.78 -13.16
N SER A 81 -6.51 -16.08 -13.11
CA SER A 81 -6.12 -16.99 -14.17
C SER A 81 -7.09 -17.00 -15.36
N VAL A 82 -8.25 -16.36 -15.21
CA VAL A 82 -9.28 -16.27 -16.23
C VAL A 82 -9.17 -14.95 -17.00
N ASP A 83 -9.13 -15.01 -18.32
CA ASP A 83 -8.94 -13.82 -19.17
C ASP A 83 -10.02 -12.74 -18.96
N PHE A 84 -11.26 -13.15 -18.73
CA PHE A 84 -12.34 -12.21 -18.39
C PHE A 84 -11.99 -11.38 -17.16
N VAL A 85 -11.45 -11.99 -16.11
CA VAL A 85 -11.08 -11.31 -14.87
C VAL A 85 -9.91 -10.35 -15.09
N ILE A 86 -8.91 -10.75 -15.87
CA ILE A 86 -7.79 -9.88 -16.24
C ILE A 86 -8.27 -8.66 -17.02
N ASN A 87 -9.19 -8.84 -17.97
CA ASN A 87 -9.76 -7.75 -18.73
C ASN A 87 -10.59 -6.80 -17.84
N LYS A 88 -11.38 -7.34 -16.91
CA LYS A 88 -12.11 -6.54 -15.90
C LYS A 88 -11.17 -5.68 -15.05
N VAL A 89 -10.07 -6.26 -14.58
CA VAL A 89 -9.04 -5.51 -13.83
C VAL A 89 -8.44 -4.39 -14.68
N LYS A 90 -8.12 -4.67 -15.94
CA LYS A 90 -7.62 -3.65 -16.88
C LYS A 90 -8.63 -2.52 -17.11
N GLU A 91 -9.91 -2.85 -17.27
CA GLU A 91 -10.98 -1.86 -17.41
C GLU A 91 -11.08 -0.95 -16.19
N ASP A 92 -11.05 -1.50 -14.98
CA ASP A 92 -11.12 -0.74 -13.74
C ASP A 92 -9.92 0.21 -13.59
N VAL A 93 -8.70 -0.30 -13.82
CA VAL A 93 -7.47 0.52 -13.76
C VAL A 93 -7.46 1.59 -14.86
N SER A 94 -7.91 1.27 -16.08
CA SER A 94 -8.02 2.25 -17.17
C SER A 94 -9.02 3.35 -16.82
N ARG A 95 -10.17 3.01 -16.24
CA ARG A 95 -11.17 3.98 -15.76
C ARG A 95 -10.59 4.90 -14.69
N ILE A 96 -9.86 4.37 -13.74
CA ILE A 96 -9.16 5.16 -12.71
C ILE A 96 -8.18 6.16 -13.38
N ARG A 97 -7.42 5.72 -14.36
CA ARG A 97 -6.55 6.60 -15.16
C ARG A 97 -7.33 7.67 -15.91
N GLU A 98 -8.45 7.31 -16.53
CA GLU A 98 -9.32 8.23 -17.26
C GLU A 98 -9.96 9.30 -16.36
N TRP A 99 -10.20 8.98 -15.08
CA TRP A 99 -10.60 9.97 -14.07
C TRP A 99 -9.48 10.98 -13.76
N GLY A 100 -8.27 10.74 -14.24
CA GLY A 100 -7.14 11.65 -14.10
C GLY A 100 -6.27 11.37 -12.89
N PHE A 101 -6.37 10.22 -12.25
CA PHE A 101 -5.41 9.78 -11.23
C PHE A 101 -4.05 9.50 -11.85
N GLU A 102 -2.99 9.74 -11.09
CA GLU A 102 -1.59 9.57 -11.50
C GLU A 102 -0.85 8.55 -10.64
N LEU A 103 -1.53 7.99 -9.63
CA LEU A 103 -1.00 6.94 -8.76
C LEU A 103 -2.12 5.99 -8.37
N ILE A 104 -1.82 4.69 -8.35
CA ILE A 104 -2.70 3.65 -7.84
C ILE A 104 -1.99 2.89 -6.72
N LYS A 105 -2.63 2.77 -5.56
CA LYS A 105 -2.22 1.88 -4.46
C LYS A 105 -2.98 0.57 -4.62
N HIS A 106 -2.31 -0.44 -5.17
CA HIS A 106 -2.84 -1.78 -5.38
C HIS A 106 -2.67 -2.61 -4.11
N ASP A 107 -3.76 -3.11 -3.55
CA ASP A 107 -3.78 -3.74 -2.23
C ASP A 107 -4.43 -5.13 -2.23
N PHE A 108 -4.23 -5.87 -1.15
CA PHE A 108 -4.89 -7.10 -0.72
C PHE A 108 -4.62 -8.38 -1.53
N THR A 109 -3.79 -8.36 -2.56
CA THR A 109 -3.60 -9.55 -3.42
C THR A 109 -3.20 -10.80 -2.64
N THR A 110 -2.31 -10.70 -1.64
CA THR A 110 -1.89 -11.87 -0.86
C THR A 110 -3.02 -12.41 0.00
N TYR A 111 -3.78 -11.52 0.63
CA TYR A 111 -4.92 -11.93 1.46
C TYR A 111 -6.04 -12.55 0.64
N ASP A 112 -6.38 -11.92 -0.48
CA ASP A 112 -7.47 -12.41 -1.35
C ASP A 112 -7.14 -13.77 -1.94
N LEU A 113 -5.93 -13.95 -2.47
CA LEU A 113 -5.53 -15.19 -3.10
C LEU A 113 -5.25 -16.32 -2.09
N PHE A 114 -4.56 -16.03 -1.00
CA PHE A 114 -4.00 -17.06 -0.11
C PHE A 114 -4.63 -17.09 1.29
N GLY A 115 -5.57 -16.18 1.59
CA GLY A 115 -6.17 -16.06 2.92
C GLY A 115 -5.19 -15.63 4.02
N LYS A 116 -4.03 -15.10 3.62
CA LYS A 116 -2.93 -14.71 4.54
C LYS A 116 -2.35 -13.37 4.12
N TRP A 117 -2.01 -12.55 5.09
CA TRP A 117 -1.21 -11.35 4.86
C TRP A 117 0.23 -11.72 4.51
N GLY A 118 0.94 -10.83 3.82
CA GLY A 118 2.31 -11.08 3.40
C GLY A 118 3.26 -11.51 4.51
N PHE A 119 3.12 -10.92 5.72
CA PHE A 119 3.93 -11.26 6.89
C PHE A 119 3.53 -12.61 7.55
N GLN A 120 2.37 -13.16 7.21
CA GLN A 120 1.91 -14.47 7.68
C GLN A 120 2.30 -15.61 6.74
N MET A 121 2.87 -15.29 5.58
CA MET A 121 3.27 -16.30 4.61
C MET A 121 4.41 -17.16 5.15
N ALA A 122 4.17 -18.45 5.15
CA ALA A 122 5.09 -19.52 5.53
C ALA A 122 5.33 -20.46 4.33
N PRO A 123 6.11 -21.53 4.46
CA PRO A 123 6.27 -22.52 3.40
C PRO A 123 4.95 -23.07 2.87
N TYR A 124 3.91 -23.06 3.65
CA TYR A 124 2.54 -23.44 3.28
C TYR A 124 1.74 -22.21 2.92
N ILE A 125 1.82 -21.76 1.67
CA ILE A 125 1.14 -20.55 1.19
C ILE A 125 -0.36 -20.79 1.08
N ALA A 126 -0.76 -21.98 0.64
CA ALA A 126 -2.15 -22.37 0.48
C ALA A 126 -2.45 -23.60 1.33
N GLU A 127 -3.38 -23.44 2.27
CA GLU A 127 -3.98 -24.56 3.01
C GLU A 127 -5.38 -24.79 2.46
N GLY A 128 -5.75 -26.04 2.19
CA GLY A 128 -7.07 -26.43 1.74
C GLY A 128 -7.21 -26.63 0.22
N ASP A 129 -8.38 -27.08 -0.16
CA ASP A 129 -8.73 -27.47 -1.54
C ASP A 129 -9.16 -26.24 -2.37
N TRP A 130 -8.23 -25.32 -2.60
CA TRP A 130 -8.48 -24.26 -3.55
C TRP A 130 -7.54 -24.33 -4.76
N SER A 131 -7.98 -23.82 -5.88
CA SER A 131 -7.15 -23.76 -7.07
C SER A 131 -7.60 -22.65 -8.01
N PHE A 132 -6.66 -22.15 -8.79
CA PHE A 132 -7.00 -21.38 -9.99
C PHE A 132 -7.68 -22.25 -11.03
N ALA A 133 -8.49 -21.65 -11.91
CA ALA A 133 -9.13 -22.32 -13.02
C ALA A 133 -8.09 -22.83 -14.04
N ASP A 134 -7.08 -22.02 -14.34
CA ASP A 134 -5.96 -22.45 -15.18
C ASP A 134 -4.95 -23.25 -14.38
N ARG A 135 -4.90 -24.56 -14.67
CA ARG A 135 -3.98 -25.52 -14.05
C ARG A 135 -2.68 -25.71 -14.84
N THR A 136 -2.52 -25.01 -15.96
CA THR A 136 -1.33 -25.13 -16.82
C THR A 136 -0.22 -24.17 -16.42
N ARG A 137 -0.56 -23.10 -15.68
CA ARG A 137 0.36 -22.10 -15.15
C ARG A 137 0.61 -22.29 -13.66
N THR A 138 1.79 -21.90 -13.21
CA THR A 138 2.11 -21.81 -11.77
C THR A 138 1.41 -20.62 -11.13
N SER A 139 1.20 -20.68 -9.81
CA SER A 139 0.65 -19.53 -9.06
C SER A 139 1.50 -18.26 -9.24
N ALA A 140 2.82 -18.39 -9.34
CA ALA A 140 3.70 -17.25 -9.57
C ALA A 140 3.49 -16.60 -10.95
N GLU A 141 3.28 -17.40 -11.99
CA GLU A 141 2.96 -16.89 -13.34
C GLU A 141 1.62 -16.18 -13.37
N ILE A 142 0.60 -16.72 -12.70
CA ILE A 142 -0.74 -16.11 -12.62
C ILE A 142 -0.68 -14.78 -11.87
N VAL A 143 -0.06 -14.75 -10.70
CA VAL A 143 0.07 -13.53 -9.91
C VAL A 143 0.89 -12.46 -10.65
N LYS A 144 1.99 -12.85 -11.28
CA LYS A 144 2.81 -11.94 -12.09
C LYS A 144 2.04 -11.41 -13.30
N ALA A 145 1.20 -12.22 -13.95
CA ALA A 145 0.34 -11.80 -15.05
C ALA A 145 -0.70 -10.76 -14.59
N LEU A 146 -1.29 -10.93 -13.41
CA LEU A 146 -2.18 -9.91 -12.80
C LEU A 146 -1.45 -8.58 -12.62
N TYR A 147 -0.24 -8.59 -12.04
CA TYR A 147 0.52 -7.36 -11.81
C TYR A 147 0.95 -6.71 -13.13
N ALA A 148 1.30 -7.50 -14.13
CA ALA A 148 1.62 -7.01 -15.48
C ALA A 148 0.39 -6.36 -16.14
N ALA A 149 -0.79 -6.94 -16.00
CA ALA A 149 -2.05 -6.39 -16.50
C ALA A 149 -2.38 -5.04 -15.84
N ILE A 150 -2.20 -4.93 -14.52
CA ILE A 150 -2.36 -3.66 -13.80
C ILE A 150 -1.35 -2.63 -14.32
N LYS A 151 -0.07 -3.01 -14.51
CA LYS A 151 0.97 -2.12 -15.02
C LYS A 151 0.66 -1.62 -16.43
N GLU A 152 0.21 -2.49 -17.30
CA GLU A 152 -0.20 -2.15 -18.68
C GLU A 152 -1.36 -1.15 -18.68
N ALA A 153 -2.43 -1.42 -17.92
CA ALA A 153 -3.59 -0.55 -17.86
C ALA A 153 -3.32 0.79 -17.17
N ALA A 154 -2.42 0.80 -16.17
CA ALA A 154 -1.99 2.00 -15.47
C ALA A 154 -1.24 2.98 -16.39
N GLY A 155 -0.57 2.50 -17.45
CA GLY A 155 0.23 3.36 -18.32
C GLY A 155 1.30 4.11 -17.53
N ASP A 156 1.23 5.44 -17.53
CA ASP A 156 2.19 6.32 -16.84
C ASP A 156 1.87 6.55 -15.34
N MET A 157 0.78 5.98 -14.82
CA MET A 157 0.50 6.08 -13.39
C MET A 157 1.59 5.37 -12.57
N LEU A 158 1.93 5.96 -11.43
CA LEU A 158 2.75 5.27 -10.43
C LEU A 158 1.93 4.15 -9.77
N ILE A 159 2.60 3.05 -9.43
CA ILE A 159 1.97 1.91 -8.76
C ILE A 159 2.67 1.69 -7.43
N ILE A 160 1.90 1.68 -6.34
CA ILE A 160 2.31 1.19 -5.03
C ILE A 160 1.75 -0.21 -4.88
N GLY A 161 2.60 -1.21 -4.68
CA GLY A 161 2.19 -2.54 -4.25
C GLY A 161 2.03 -2.57 -2.74
N CYS A 162 0.83 -2.91 -2.26
CA CYS A 162 0.50 -3.12 -0.86
C CYS A 162 -0.10 -4.51 -0.70
N ASN A 163 0.30 -5.27 0.31
CA ASN A 163 -0.12 -6.67 0.48
C ASN A 163 -0.02 -7.52 -0.79
N THR A 164 1.05 -7.34 -1.51
CA THR A 164 1.35 -8.08 -2.74
C THR A 164 2.45 -9.11 -2.49
N VAL A 165 2.60 -10.05 -3.40
CA VAL A 165 3.76 -10.95 -3.43
C VAL A 165 4.96 -10.15 -3.96
N SER A 166 5.66 -9.48 -3.05
CA SER A 166 6.55 -8.36 -3.34
C SER A 166 7.67 -8.67 -4.36
N HIS A 167 8.26 -9.87 -4.32
CA HIS A 167 9.30 -10.25 -5.29
C HIS A 167 8.75 -10.43 -6.72
N LEU A 168 7.44 -10.71 -6.87
CA LEU A 168 6.77 -10.76 -8.18
C LEU A 168 6.40 -9.36 -8.69
N CYS A 169 6.46 -8.34 -7.85
CA CYS A 169 6.26 -6.94 -8.22
C CYS A 169 7.51 -6.28 -8.79
N ALA A 170 8.69 -6.91 -8.70
CA ALA A 170 9.93 -6.35 -9.21
C ALA A 170 9.81 -5.98 -10.71
N GLY A 171 10.08 -4.73 -11.05
CA GLY A 171 9.92 -4.18 -12.40
C GLY A 171 8.46 -3.87 -12.82
N LEU A 172 7.46 -4.20 -11.99
CA LEU A 172 6.04 -3.93 -12.24
C LEU A 172 5.47 -2.84 -11.33
N ALA A 173 5.81 -2.84 -10.05
CA ALA A 173 5.48 -1.75 -9.14
C ALA A 173 6.63 -0.73 -9.06
N HIS A 174 6.30 0.55 -8.90
CA HIS A 174 7.27 1.61 -8.68
C HIS A 174 7.69 1.70 -7.22
N MET A 175 6.74 1.47 -6.33
CA MET A 175 6.92 1.43 -4.87
C MET A 175 6.31 0.16 -4.31
N GLN A 176 6.85 -0.32 -3.19
CA GLN A 176 6.36 -1.52 -2.53
C GLN A 176 6.36 -1.33 -1.02
N ARG A 177 5.22 -1.57 -0.39
CA ARG A 177 5.06 -1.62 1.04
C ARG A 177 5.91 -2.74 1.65
N THR A 178 6.61 -2.45 2.74
CA THR A 178 7.50 -3.42 3.42
C THR A 178 6.81 -4.24 4.49
N GLY A 179 5.83 -3.68 5.16
CA GLY A 179 5.12 -4.31 6.28
C GLY A 179 3.62 -4.14 6.20
N ASP A 180 2.95 -4.54 7.27
CA ASP A 180 1.55 -4.21 7.55
C ASP A 180 1.44 -2.72 7.95
N ASP A 181 0.22 -2.21 8.11
CA ASP A 181 -0.02 -0.81 8.43
C ASP A 181 0.70 -0.37 9.71
N THR A 182 1.34 0.79 9.66
CA THR A 182 1.70 1.56 10.84
C THR A 182 0.42 2.06 11.53
N SER A 183 0.55 2.78 12.62
CA SER A 183 -0.63 3.18 13.38
C SER A 183 -0.55 4.63 13.81
N GLY A 184 -1.69 5.33 13.77
CA GLY A 184 -1.89 6.61 14.45
C GLY A 184 -2.38 6.45 15.90
N ILE A 185 -2.49 5.21 16.42
CA ILE A 185 -3.08 4.93 17.74
C ILE A 185 -2.10 4.18 18.65
N ASP A 186 -1.27 3.30 18.08
CA ASP A 186 -0.33 2.45 18.82
C ASP A 186 1.06 2.54 18.19
N PHE A 187 1.98 3.21 18.89
CA PHE A 187 3.34 3.39 18.41
C PHE A 187 4.15 2.10 18.33
N ASN A 188 3.84 1.08 19.14
CA ASN A 188 4.49 -0.22 19.04
C ASN A 188 4.19 -0.89 17.70
N ARG A 189 2.99 -0.67 17.16
CA ARG A 189 2.64 -1.13 15.81
C ARG A 189 3.50 -0.42 14.75
N THR A 190 3.73 0.88 14.90
CA THR A 190 4.65 1.65 14.03
C THR A 190 6.08 1.13 14.12
N LEU A 191 6.59 0.81 15.32
CA LEU A 191 7.91 0.22 15.48
C LEU A 191 8.01 -1.14 14.75
N LYS A 192 7.03 -1.99 14.96
CA LYS A 192 6.98 -3.34 14.36
C LYS A 192 6.85 -3.29 12.84
N ASN A 193 5.87 -2.56 12.33
CA ASN A 193 5.46 -2.60 10.92
C ASN A 193 6.18 -1.56 10.06
N GLY A 194 6.62 -0.45 10.65
CA GLY A 194 7.39 0.61 10.00
C GLY A 194 8.89 0.43 10.20
N VAL A 195 9.40 0.73 11.39
CA VAL A 195 10.85 0.78 11.67
C VAL A 195 11.53 -0.55 11.40
N ASN A 196 11.00 -1.66 11.96
CA ASN A 196 11.64 -2.97 11.83
C ASN A 196 11.58 -3.49 10.39
N THR A 197 10.48 -3.27 9.68
CA THR A 197 10.37 -3.72 8.29
C THR A 197 11.24 -2.88 7.35
N LEU A 198 11.36 -1.57 7.59
CA LEU A 198 12.30 -0.71 6.89
C LEU A 198 13.74 -1.18 7.11
N ALA A 199 14.10 -1.47 8.36
CA ALA A 199 15.44 -1.95 8.71
C ALA A 199 15.78 -3.26 8.00
N PHE A 200 14.84 -4.20 7.96
CA PHE A 200 15.06 -5.52 7.37
C PHE A 200 15.00 -5.50 5.85
N ARG A 201 14.13 -4.67 5.25
CA ARG A 201 13.87 -4.67 3.81
C ARG A 201 14.51 -3.50 3.06
N GLY A 202 15.19 -2.60 3.74
CA GLY A 202 15.88 -1.45 3.14
C GLY A 202 16.84 -1.83 2.00
N ALA A 203 17.47 -3.01 2.06
CA ALA A 203 18.34 -3.52 0.99
C ALA A 203 17.63 -3.74 -0.36
N GLN A 204 16.30 -3.79 -0.39
CA GLN A 204 15.50 -3.91 -1.62
C GLN A 204 15.26 -2.55 -2.28
N HIS A 205 15.49 -1.44 -1.54
CA HIS A 205 15.27 -0.08 -2.02
C HIS A 205 16.13 0.19 -3.27
N GLU A 206 15.50 0.72 -4.32
CA GLU A 206 16.11 1.01 -5.63
C GLU A 206 16.74 -0.19 -6.36
N LYS A 207 16.59 -1.41 -5.82
CA LYS A 207 17.01 -2.64 -6.52
C LYS A 207 15.84 -3.31 -7.23
N PHE A 208 14.69 -3.36 -6.58
CA PHE A 208 13.47 -3.93 -7.14
C PHE A 208 12.40 -2.86 -7.35
N TYR A 209 12.29 -1.92 -6.43
CA TYR A 209 11.30 -0.83 -6.36
C TYR A 209 11.75 0.19 -5.30
N ALA A 210 11.10 1.34 -5.23
CA ALA A 210 11.23 2.19 -4.06
C ALA A 210 10.50 1.55 -2.87
N VAL A 211 11.18 1.45 -1.73
CA VAL A 211 10.59 0.91 -0.51
C VAL A 211 9.62 1.93 0.08
N ASP A 212 8.47 1.44 0.56
CA ASP A 212 7.47 2.19 1.30
C ASP A 212 7.27 1.54 2.67
N ALA A 213 7.68 2.21 3.72
CA ALA A 213 7.55 1.74 5.10
C ALA A 213 6.24 2.24 5.76
N ASP A 214 5.26 2.63 4.96
CA ASP A 214 3.99 3.21 5.34
C ASP A 214 4.09 4.66 5.83
N CYS A 215 2.97 5.18 6.30
CA CYS A 215 2.84 6.57 6.65
C CYS A 215 3.24 6.88 8.11
N VAL A 216 3.58 8.14 8.35
CA VAL A 216 3.61 8.71 9.69
C VAL A 216 2.18 9.11 10.07
N GLY A 217 1.55 8.34 10.95
CA GLY A 217 0.19 8.58 11.42
C GLY A 217 0.18 9.58 12.57
N ILE A 218 -0.11 10.84 12.29
CA ILE A 218 -0.10 11.93 13.27
C ILE A 218 -1.50 12.13 13.82
N THR A 219 -1.69 11.81 15.09
CA THR A 219 -2.95 11.93 15.82
C THR A 219 -2.68 12.45 17.24
N ASP A 220 -3.74 12.66 18.01
CA ASP A 220 -3.68 12.97 19.44
C ASP A 220 -3.44 11.73 20.33
N LYS A 221 -3.38 10.52 19.74
CA LYS A 221 -3.24 9.24 20.48
C LYS A 221 -1.78 8.84 20.68
N ILE A 222 -0.89 9.26 19.78
CA ILE A 222 0.55 9.02 19.89
C ILE A 222 1.24 10.33 20.25
N PRO A 223 2.09 10.35 21.30
CA PRO A 223 2.87 11.54 21.65
C PRO A 223 3.67 12.05 20.44
N TRP A 224 3.62 13.35 20.17
CA TRP A 224 4.29 13.95 19.03
C TRP A 224 5.79 13.59 18.98
N LYS A 225 6.45 13.56 20.12
CA LYS A 225 7.87 13.16 20.23
C LYS A 225 8.17 11.83 19.53
N GLN A 226 7.29 10.83 19.65
CA GLN A 226 7.45 9.52 19.01
C GLN A 226 7.21 9.61 17.50
N ASN A 227 6.16 10.31 17.08
CA ASN A 227 5.90 10.55 15.67
C ASN A 227 6.99 11.38 14.98
N ASP A 228 7.60 12.36 15.68
CA ASP A 228 8.72 13.15 15.16
C ASP A 228 9.95 12.29 14.90
N GLU A 229 10.27 11.36 15.79
CA GLU A 229 11.38 10.40 15.57
C GLU A 229 11.13 9.51 14.35
N TRP A 230 9.91 9.01 14.19
CA TRP A 230 9.54 8.22 13.01
C TRP A 230 9.58 9.07 11.72
N LEU A 231 9.04 10.27 11.75
CA LEU A 231 9.09 11.23 10.64
C LEU A 231 10.54 11.53 10.22
N ARG A 232 11.42 11.76 11.21
CA ARG A 232 12.85 12.04 10.98
C ARG A 232 13.57 10.85 10.34
N LEU A 233 13.27 9.62 10.79
CA LEU A 233 13.86 8.42 10.19
C LEU A 233 13.44 8.29 8.73
N ILE A 234 12.14 8.31 8.44
CA ILE A 234 11.64 8.17 7.06
C ILE A 234 12.20 9.26 6.14
N ALA A 235 12.17 10.52 6.59
CA ALA A 235 12.69 11.63 5.79
C ALA A 235 14.17 11.48 5.41
N GLN A 236 14.97 10.83 6.27
CA GLN A 236 16.40 10.62 6.06
C GLN A 236 16.73 9.24 5.47
N SER A 237 15.77 8.33 5.39
CA SER A 237 15.99 6.97 4.90
C SER A 237 16.23 6.88 3.38
N GLY A 238 15.85 7.94 2.64
CA GLY A 238 15.85 7.92 1.17
C GLY A 238 14.65 7.19 0.56
N THR A 239 13.77 6.59 1.39
CA THR A 239 12.57 5.87 0.93
C THR A 239 11.37 6.81 0.78
N ALA A 240 10.24 6.29 0.32
CA ALA A 240 9.02 7.08 0.20
C ALA A 240 8.55 7.63 1.56
N LEU A 241 8.23 8.92 1.60
CA LEU A 241 7.67 9.58 2.78
C LEU A 241 6.17 9.84 2.58
N PHE A 242 5.34 9.12 3.33
CA PHE A 242 3.91 9.36 3.41
C PHE A 242 3.54 9.86 4.81
N VAL A 243 2.54 10.75 4.88
CA VAL A 243 2.03 11.31 6.12
C VAL A 243 0.51 11.27 6.09
N SER A 244 -0.10 10.84 7.19
CA SER A 244 -1.55 10.93 7.45
C SER A 244 -1.76 11.73 8.73
N ILE A 245 -2.56 12.80 8.68
CA ILE A 245 -2.69 13.75 9.79
C ILE A 245 -4.16 13.90 10.15
N ASP A 246 -4.48 13.69 11.43
CA ASP A 246 -5.74 14.12 12.01
C ASP A 246 -5.74 15.64 12.14
N GLU A 247 -6.81 16.30 11.69
CA GLU A 247 -6.93 17.76 11.74
C GLU A 247 -6.81 18.32 13.17
N ASN A 248 -7.27 17.57 14.18
CA ASN A 248 -7.19 17.98 15.59
C ASN A 248 -5.77 17.90 16.16
N ALA A 249 -4.89 17.13 15.55
CA ALA A 249 -3.49 17.05 15.96
C ALA A 249 -2.60 18.10 15.31
N TYR A 250 -3.08 18.76 14.24
CA TYR A 250 -2.28 19.69 13.45
C TYR A 250 -2.03 21.03 14.16
N ASN A 251 -0.76 21.42 14.28
CA ASN A 251 -0.34 22.69 14.90
C ASN A 251 0.92 23.24 14.22
N SER A 252 1.40 24.40 14.69
CA SER A 252 2.57 25.08 14.10
C SER A 252 3.88 24.31 14.25
N GLU A 253 4.07 23.55 15.32
CA GLU A 253 5.25 22.71 15.56
C GLU A 253 5.28 21.57 14.54
N ILE A 254 4.18 20.84 14.41
CA ILE A 254 4.04 19.74 13.45
C ILE A 254 4.21 20.25 12.01
N LYS A 255 3.63 21.42 11.69
CA LYS A 255 3.83 22.06 10.39
C LYS A 255 5.30 22.30 10.08
N ALA A 256 6.05 22.84 11.02
CA ALA A 256 7.47 23.13 10.84
C ALA A 256 8.30 21.84 10.65
N ALA A 257 8.00 20.79 11.44
CA ALA A 257 8.66 19.50 11.34
C ALA A 257 8.37 18.82 9.99
N LEU A 258 7.12 18.85 9.53
CA LEU A 258 6.74 18.33 8.22
C LEU A 258 7.43 19.06 7.07
N THR A 259 7.47 20.39 7.11
CA THR A 259 8.16 21.18 6.09
C THR A 259 9.63 20.75 6.00
N LYS A 260 10.31 20.64 7.14
CA LYS A 260 11.71 20.17 7.19
C LYS A 260 11.86 18.74 6.68
N ALA A 261 10.95 17.84 7.05
CA ALA A 261 11.00 16.44 6.63
C ALA A 261 10.80 16.29 5.11
N PHE A 262 9.85 17.01 4.53
CA PHE A 262 9.64 17.03 3.08
C PHE A 262 10.82 17.66 2.33
N ASP A 263 11.44 18.71 2.86
CA ASP A 263 12.64 19.31 2.29
C ASP A 263 13.82 18.34 2.28
N ILE A 264 13.98 17.52 3.32
CA ILE A 264 15.00 16.48 3.41
C ILE A 264 14.71 15.38 2.40
N ALA A 265 13.50 14.85 2.40
CA ALA A 265 13.09 13.79 1.49
C ALA A 265 13.21 14.20 0.02
N ALA A 266 12.83 15.44 -0.33
CA ALA A 266 12.89 15.96 -1.70
C ALA A 266 14.33 16.14 -2.23
N LYS A 267 15.31 16.34 -1.34
CA LYS A 267 16.73 16.45 -1.74
C LYS A 267 17.37 15.12 -2.12
N GLY A 268 16.71 14.00 -1.82
CA GLY A 268 17.26 12.66 -2.03
C GLY A 268 18.51 12.46 -1.17
N THR A 269 18.36 12.02 0.05
CA THR A 269 19.51 11.67 0.91
C THR A 269 20.09 10.34 0.47
N GLN A 270 21.35 10.06 0.85
CA GLN A 270 22.01 8.79 0.53
C GLN A 270 21.44 7.58 1.31
N GLY A 271 20.31 7.77 1.98
CA GLY A 271 19.64 6.75 2.76
C GLY A 271 20.36 6.41 4.07
N LEU A 272 19.58 5.99 5.04
CA LEU A 272 20.10 5.47 6.32
C LEU A 272 20.00 3.95 6.32
N SER A 273 21.04 3.27 6.79
CA SER A 273 21.07 1.83 7.04
C SER A 273 21.12 1.56 8.54
N PRO A 274 20.35 0.58 9.06
CA PRO A 274 20.30 0.29 10.47
C PRO A 274 21.59 -0.38 10.95
N ILE A 275 22.06 -0.02 12.14
CA ILE A 275 23.12 -0.71 12.86
C ILE A 275 22.45 -1.63 13.88
N GLY A 276 22.86 -2.91 13.92
CA GLY A 276 22.29 -3.88 14.86
C GLY A 276 20.92 -4.45 14.47
N ALA A 277 20.48 -4.32 13.21
CA ALA A 277 19.18 -4.82 12.75
C ALA A 277 18.91 -6.31 13.03
N CYS A 278 19.97 -7.13 13.16
CA CYS A 278 19.84 -8.56 13.47
C CYS A 278 20.02 -8.89 14.96
N THR A 279 20.37 -7.92 15.79
CA THR A 279 20.71 -8.12 17.22
C THR A 279 19.80 -7.34 18.15
N GLU A 280 19.12 -6.31 17.68
CA GLU A 280 18.21 -5.47 18.46
C GLU A 280 16.76 -5.75 18.08
N VAL A 281 15.84 -5.61 19.02
CA VAL A 281 14.40 -5.76 18.76
C VAL A 281 13.92 -4.68 17.78
N THR A 282 14.41 -3.44 17.98
CA THR A 282 14.15 -2.31 17.06
C THR A 282 15.44 -1.46 17.03
N PRO A 283 16.07 -1.33 15.85
CA PRO A 283 17.34 -0.61 15.78
C PRO A 283 17.11 0.88 16.01
N ASN A 284 17.88 1.44 16.94
CA ASN A 284 17.83 2.85 17.30
C ASN A 284 19.01 3.67 16.74
N ILE A 285 20.04 3.00 16.19
CA ILE A 285 21.20 3.64 15.56
C ILE A 285 21.17 3.31 14.06
N TRP A 286 21.26 4.34 13.25
CA TRP A 286 21.31 4.23 11.80
C TRP A 286 22.52 5.03 11.28
N ALA A 287 23.07 4.64 10.15
CA ALA A 287 24.22 5.33 9.57
C ALA A 287 23.98 5.62 8.09
N ASP A 288 24.53 6.76 7.62
CA ASP A 288 24.60 7.07 6.21
C ASP A 288 25.75 6.32 5.50
N ALA A 289 25.90 6.49 4.20
CA ALA A 289 26.95 5.84 3.40
C ALA A 289 28.37 6.27 3.80
N GLN A 290 28.52 7.40 4.49
CA GLN A 290 29.78 7.92 5.01
C GLN A 290 30.10 7.39 6.40
N GLY A 291 29.18 6.66 7.02
CA GLY A 291 29.31 6.12 8.38
C GLY A 291 28.92 7.09 9.48
N ASN A 292 28.35 8.25 9.15
CA ASN A 292 27.81 9.17 10.15
C ASN A 292 26.58 8.53 10.81
N LYS A 293 26.59 8.49 12.14
CA LYS A 293 25.53 7.83 12.92
C LYS A 293 24.46 8.83 13.33
N VAL A 294 23.21 8.41 13.19
CA VAL A 294 22.03 9.08 13.72
C VAL A 294 21.37 8.16 14.74
N GLN A 295 21.04 8.70 15.89
CA GLN A 295 20.34 7.96 16.94
C GLN A 295 18.88 8.44 17.01
N PHE A 296 17.97 7.50 17.13
CA PHE A 296 16.54 7.70 17.34
C PHE A 296 16.13 7.21 18.72
N ASN A 297 15.15 7.84 19.31
CA ASN A 297 14.63 7.47 20.63
C ASN A 297 13.17 7.00 20.49
N TRP A 298 12.97 5.70 20.61
CA TRP A 298 11.66 5.08 20.46
C TRP A 298 10.79 5.09 21.75
N ASN A 299 11.30 5.67 22.86
CA ASN A 299 10.58 5.72 24.15
C ASN A 299 9.82 7.02 24.34
#